data_aad6d45d44c04967c53eeb790134c7c6
#
_entry.id   aad6d45d44c04967c53eeb790134c7c6
#
_cell.length_a   1.000
_cell.length_b   1.000
_cell.length_c   1.000
_cell.angle_alpha   90.00
_cell.angle_beta   90.00
_cell.angle_gamma   90.00
#
_symmetry.space_group_name_H-M   'P 1'
#
loop_
_entity.id
_entity.type
_entity.pdbx_description
1 polymer ?
#
loop_
_entity_poly.entity_id
_entity_poly.type
_entity_poly.pdbx_seq_one_letter_code
_entity_poly.pdbx_strand_id
1 'polypeptide(L)'
;MKIIVSLIIFTIFLSSVSAAKEKIIFKFTENELSELKVRKVRGADAKTIYTIGKNENGNYLKAVADNAASGLGKEIKIDLDDTPFINISWKVEKDLKGIKENTKKGHDFAARVFVIKKTGATPLSNRAINYVYSSNLNIDDYKRSPYTKKSIDYVLSTTKNNFDEWITVKANVKEDFKKLHKLDVKELDGVAIMADTDNSKMKAISYYQNIYFSSE
;
A
#
# COMPACT_ATOMS: atom_id res chain seq x y z
N MET A 1 -32.23 -64.91 24.21
CA MET A 1 -31.67 -64.16 23.07
C MET A 1 -31.67 -62.69 23.49
N LYS A 2 -30.51 -62.13 23.89
CA LYS A 2 -30.38 -60.74 24.34
C LYS A 2 -29.86 -59.94 23.14
N ILE A 3 -30.68 -58.95 22.71
CA ILE A 3 -30.31 -58.02 21.62
C ILE A 3 -29.54 -56.86 22.26
N ILE A 4 -28.28 -56.70 21.95
CA ILE A 4 -27.47 -55.55 22.34
C ILE A 4 -27.65 -54.51 21.23
N VAL A 5 -28.31 -53.39 21.55
CA VAL A 5 -28.42 -52.23 20.68
C VAL A 5 -27.20 -51.34 20.96
N SER A 6 -26.26 -51.31 20.00
CA SER A 6 -25.07 -50.43 20.08
C SER A 6 -25.46 -49.07 19.59
N LEU A 7 -25.46 -48.06 20.50
CA LEU A 7 -25.69 -46.66 20.18
C LEU A 7 -24.39 -45.99 19.68
N ILE A 8 -24.33 -45.75 18.37
CA ILE A 8 -23.20 -44.99 17.76
C ILE A 8 -23.48 -43.50 17.97
N ILE A 9 -22.72 -42.86 18.87
CA ILE A 9 -22.76 -41.41 19.06
C ILE A 9 -21.87 -40.79 17.97
N PHE A 10 -22.52 -40.11 17.03
CA PHE A 10 -21.83 -39.33 15.97
C PHE A 10 -21.54 -37.94 16.53
N THR A 11 -20.31 -37.72 16.98
CA THR A 11 -19.85 -36.38 17.42
C THR A 11 -19.57 -35.52 16.19
N ILE A 12 -20.46 -34.56 15.89
CA ILE A 12 -20.26 -33.54 14.87
C ILE A 12 -19.28 -32.52 15.42
N PHE A 13 -18.04 -32.51 14.93
CA PHE A 13 -17.09 -31.41 15.15
C PHE A 13 -17.53 -30.19 14.32
N LEU A 14 -18.21 -29.23 14.92
CA LEU A 14 -18.38 -27.90 14.34
C LEU A 14 -17.04 -27.18 14.44
N SER A 15 -16.27 -27.15 13.37
CA SER A 15 -15.15 -26.22 13.23
C SER A 15 -15.72 -24.82 13.05
N SER A 16 -15.59 -23.98 14.05
CA SER A 16 -15.87 -22.55 13.93
C SER A 16 -14.86 -21.93 12.97
N VAL A 17 -15.28 -21.62 11.75
CA VAL A 17 -14.52 -20.75 10.84
C VAL A 17 -14.55 -19.35 11.44
N SER A 18 -13.45 -18.92 12.02
CA SER A 18 -13.30 -17.52 12.45
C SER A 18 -13.30 -16.64 11.19
N ALA A 19 -14.17 -15.65 11.12
CA ALA A 19 -14.16 -14.70 10.03
C ALA A 19 -12.82 -13.94 10.03
N ALA A 20 -12.21 -13.77 8.85
CA ALA A 20 -10.99 -12.99 8.71
C ALA A 20 -11.19 -11.57 9.25
N LYS A 21 -10.24 -11.12 10.08
CA LYS A 21 -10.27 -9.73 10.57
C LYS A 21 -9.82 -8.81 9.44
N GLU A 22 -10.57 -7.73 9.21
CA GLU A 22 -10.22 -6.70 8.23
C GLU A 22 -10.25 -5.30 8.86
N LYS A 23 -9.32 -4.46 8.44
CA LYS A 23 -9.24 -3.06 8.82
C LYS A 23 -9.09 -2.18 7.58
N ILE A 24 -10.20 -1.55 7.17
CA ILE A 24 -10.24 -0.62 6.05
C ILE A 24 -9.43 0.64 6.41
N ILE A 25 -8.50 1.02 5.54
CA ILE A 25 -7.64 2.20 5.73
C ILE A 25 -8.25 3.42 5.05
N PHE A 26 -8.62 3.31 3.78
CA PHE A 26 -9.23 4.39 3.02
C PHE A 26 -10.57 3.94 2.43
N LYS A 27 -11.59 4.79 2.59
CA LYS A 27 -12.94 4.59 2.03
C LYS A 27 -13.11 5.29 0.69
N PHE A 28 -12.19 6.18 0.34
CA PHE A 28 -12.20 7.00 -0.86
C PHE A 28 -13.53 7.70 -1.10
N THR A 29 -14.01 8.41 -0.07
CA THR A 29 -15.17 9.30 -0.18
C THR A 29 -14.71 10.75 -0.28
N GLU A 30 -15.54 11.63 -0.87
CA GLU A 30 -15.25 13.08 -0.93
C GLU A 30 -15.03 13.66 0.48
N ASN A 31 -15.84 13.24 1.45
CA ASN A 31 -15.69 13.68 2.84
C ASN A 31 -14.31 13.28 3.40
N GLU A 32 -13.91 12.02 3.25
CA GLU A 32 -12.58 11.56 3.69
C GLU A 32 -11.46 12.33 2.98
N LEU A 33 -11.57 12.56 1.66
CA LEU A 33 -10.56 13.31 0.91
C LEU A 33 -10.42 14.75 1.41
N SER A 34 -11.52 15.41 1.78
CA SER A 34 -11.51 16.77 2.34
C SER A 34 -10.82 16.86 3.71
N GLU A 35 -10.85 15.78 4.49
CA GLU A 35 -10.21 15.68 5.81
C GLU A 35 -8.71 15.34 5.71
N LEU A 36 -8.30 14.65 4.63
CA LEU A 36 -6.91 14.28 4.42
C LEU A 36 -6.05 15.47 3.99
N LYS A 37 -4.94 15.69 4.68
CA LYS A 37 -4.00 16.76 4.32
C LYS A 37 -3.12 16.35 3.16
N VAL A 38 -3.31 16.99 2.01
CA VAL A 38 -2.40 16.87 0.87
C VAL A 38 -1.07 17.56 1.22
N ARG A 39 -0.03 16.77 1.44
CA ARG A 39 1.32 17.27 1.78
C ARG A 39 2.20 17.28 0.53
N LYS A 40 2.53 18.47 0.03
CA LYS A 40 3.50 18.64 -1.07
C LYS A 40 4.89 18.17 -0.65
N VAL A 41 5.59 17.46 -1.51
CA VAL A 41 6.99 17.10 -1.30
C VAL A 41 7.86 18.36 -1.38
N ARG A 42 8.86 18.44 -0.50
CA ARG A 42 9.79 19.60 -0.51
C ARG A 42 10.59 19.59 -1.81
N GLY A 43 10.53 20.71 -2.54
CA GLY A 43 11.21 20.88 -3.82
C GLY A 43 10.37 20.52 -5.04
N ALA A 44 9.20 19.90 -4.89
CA ALA A 44 8.29 19.68 -6.01
C ALA A 44 7.69 21.01 -6.51
N ASP A 45 7.50 21.14 -7.82
CA ASP A 45 6.91 22.36 -8.41
C ASP A 45 5.41 22.46 -8.11
N ALA A 46 4.70 21.36 -8.24
CA ALA A 46 3.25 21.27 -8.04
C ALA A 46 2.85 20.13 -7.08
N LYS A 47 1.58 20.14 -6.68
CA LYS A 47 0.95 19.01 -5.98
C LYS A 47 0.29 18.07 -6.99
N THR A 48 0.35 16.78 -6.72
CA THR A 48 -0.50 15.76 -7.39
C THR A 48 -1.96 16.11 -7.14
N ILE A 49 -2.77 16.01 -8.18
CA ILE A 49 -4.23 16.22 -8.12
C ILE A 49 -4.88 14.89 -7.77
N TYR A 50 -5.67 14.89 -6.70
CA TYR A 50 -6.44 13.75 -6.23
C TYR A 50 -7.93 14.02 -6.38
N THR A 51 -8.67 13.08 -6.97
CA THR A 51 -10.13 13.14 -7.13
C THR A 51 -10.76 11.79 -6.83
N ILE A 52 -11.99 11.81 -6.35
CA ILE A 52 -12.76 10.59 -6.13
C ILE A 52 -13.55 10.25 -7.38
N GLY A 53 -13.61 8.97 -7.69
CA GLY A 53 -14.49 8.41 -8.71
C GLY A 53 -15.19 7.15 -8.18
N LYS A 54 -16.04 6.57 -9.00
CA LYS A 54 -16.78 5.35 -8.67
C LYS A 54 -16.82 4.42 -9.87
N ASN A 55 -16.68 3.13 -9.62
CA ASN A 55 -16.89 2.04 -10.58
C ASN A 55 -17.82 0.99 -9.94
N GLU A 56 -18.01 -0.13 -10.60
CA GLU A 56 -18.83 -1.26 -10.12
C GLU A 56 -18.36 -1.84 -8.77
N ASN A 57 -17.04 -1.74 -8.47
CA ASN A 57 -16.44 -2.25 -7.23
C ASN A 57 -16.39 -1.19 -6.11
N GLY A 58 -17.00 -0.02 -6.30
CA GLY A 58 -17.08 1.05 -5.31
C GLY A 58 -16.27 2.29 -5.65
N ASN A 59 -15.97 3.09 -4.62
CA ASN A 59 -15.20 4.32 -4.79
C ASN A 59 -13.72 4.03 -5.02
N TYR A 60 -13.07 4.90 -5.80
CA TYR A 60 -11.62 4.91 -5.99
C TYR A 60 -11.05 6.33 -5.92
N LEU A 61 -9.75 6.42 -5.63
CA LEU A 61 -8.98 7.65 -5.73
C LEU A 61 -8.25 7.65 -7.07
N LYS A 62 -8.44 8.69 -7.88
CA LYS A 62 -7.60 8.98 -9.05
C LYS A 62 -6.50 9.96 -8.64
N ALA A 63 -5.26 9.67 -9.01
CA ALA A 63 -4.09 10.51 -8.81
C ALA A 63 -3.50 10.93 -10.15
N VAL A 64 -3.37 12.24 -10.40
CA VAL A 64 -2.74 12.80 -11.58
C VAL A 64 -1.53 13.62 -11.13
N ALA A 65 -0.33 13.10 -11.39
CA ALA A 65 0.93 13.79 -11.16
C ALA A 65 1.47 14.29 -12.51
N ASP A 66 1.67 15.60 -12.65
CA ASP A 66 2.22 16.25 -13.84
C ASP A 66 3.30 17.22 -13.36
N ASN A 67 4.58 16.80 -13.47
CA ASN A 67 5.70 17.48 -12.81
C ASN A 67 5.37 17.84 -11.34
N ALA A 68 4.81 16.89 -10.62
CA ALA A 68 4.17 17.12 -9.34
C ALA A 68 4.50 16.00 -8.34
N ALA A 69 4.51 16.33 -7.05
CA ALA A 69 4.58 15.34 -5.99
C ALA A 69 3.86 15.82 -4.73
N SER A 70 2.95 15.01 -4.26
CA SER A 70 2.33 15.15 -2.94
C SER A 70 1.76 13.83 -2.46
N GLY A 71 1.65 13.67 -1.16
CA GLY A 71 1.06 12.48 -0.53
C GLY A 71 -0.19 12.80 0.26
N LEU A 72 -1.08 11.81 0.35
CA LEU A 72 -2.23 11.76 1.25
C LEU A 72 -1.89 10.80 2.39
N GLY A 73 -1.71 11.32 3.60
CA GLY A 73 -1.35 10.50 4.76
C GLY A 73 -2.47 10.40 5.78
N LYS A 74 -2.59 9.23 6.40
CA LYS A 74 -3.48 8.95 7.53
C LYS A 74 -2.66 8.43 8.70
N GLU A 75 -2.71 9.12 9.84
CA GLU A 75 -2.18 8.60 11.10
C GLU A 75 -3.19 7.59 11.64
N ILE A 76 -2.77 6.33 11.72
CA ILE A 76 -3.61 5.22 12.15
C ILE A 76 -2.75 4.12 12.75
N LYS A 77 -3.18 3.58 13.89
CA LYS A 77 -2.55 2.43 14.53
C LYS A 77 -3.09 1.15 13.91
N ILE A 78 -2.19 0.28 13.47
CA ILE A 78 -2.52 -1.02 12.88
C ILE A 78 -1.72 -2.08 13.60
N ASP A 79 -2.41 -2.99 14.26
CA ASP A 79 -1.82 -4.14 14.94
C ASP A 79 -1.44 -5.20 13.89
N LEU A 80 -0.14 -5.45 13.73
CA LEU A 80 0.40 -6.43 12.79
C LEU A 80 0.46 -7.85 13.36
N ASP A 81 0.17 -8.05 14.64
CA ASP A 81 -0.03 -9.38 15.20
C ASP A 81 -1.45 -9.89 14.84
N ASP A 82 -2.41 -8.98 14.74
CA ASP A 82 -3.80 -9.28 14.34
C ASP A 82 -4.02 -9.27 12.83
N THR A 83 -3.50 -8.24 12.14
CA THR A 83 -3.72 -8.01 10.70
C THR A 83 -2.41 -7.67 9.99
N PRO A 84 -1.53 -8.67 9.74
CA PRO A 84 -0.20 -8.44 9.16
C PRO A 84 -0.20 -8.13 7.66
N PHE A 85 -1.28 -8.46 6.94
CA PHE A 85 -1.32 -8.34 5.50
C PHE A 85 -1.96 -7.03 5.05
N ILE A 86 -1.26 -6.23 4.25
CA ILE A 86 -1.86 -5.13 3.50
C ILE A 86 -2.36 -5.65 2.15
N ASN A 87 -3.58 -5.25 1.79
CA ASN A 87 -4.19 -5.50 0.49
C ASN A 87 -4.34 -4.15 -0.22
N ILE A 88 -3.92 -4.08 -1.47
CA ILE A 88 -3.94 -2.84 -2.27
C ILE A 88 -4.51 -3.17 -3.64
N SER A 89 -5.66 -2.57 -3.98
CA SER A 89 -6.17 -2.57 -5.34
C SER A 89 -5.76 -1.27 -6.02
N TRP A 90 -5.05 -1.36 -7.12
CA TRP A 90 -4.55 -0.20 -7.86
C TRP A 90 -4.49 -0.44 -9.36
N LYS A 91 -4.35 0.66 -10.10
CA LYS A 91 -4.20 0.66 -11.55
C LYS A 91 -3.27 1.81 -11.98
N VAL A 92 -2.43 1.60 -12.98
CA VAL A 92 -1.62 2.63 -13.63
C VAL A 92 -2.07 2.78 -15.08
N GLU A 93 -2.72 3.91 -15.41
CA GLU A 93 -3.18 4.27 -16.76
C GLU A 93 -2.07 4.96 -17.57
N LYS A 94 -1.22 5.75 -16.88
CA LYS A 94 -0.08 6.41 -17.51
C LYS A 94 1.16 6.20 -16.65
N ASP A 95 2.15 5.52 -17.20
CA ASP A 95 3.38 5.10 -16.53
C ASP A 95 4.56 6.06 -16.76
N LEU A 96 5.69 5.72 -16.15
CA LEU A 96 6.95 6.46 -16.20
C LEU A 96 8.05 5.62 -16.86
N LYS A 97 7.73 4.98 -17.98
CA LYS A 97 8.67 4.12 -18.70
C LYS A 97 9.95 4.88 -19.13
N GLY A 98 11.10 4.24 -18.95
CA GLY A 98 12.39 4.75 -19.37
C GLY A 98 13.16 5.53 -18.30
N ILE A 99 12.58 5.85 -17.14
CA ILE A 99 13.32 6.48 -16.03
C ILE A 99 14.10 5.45 -15.21
N LYS A 100 15.13 5.92 -14.49
CA LYS A 100 15.91 5.09 -13.56
C LYS A 100 15.41 5.29 -12.13
N GLU A 101 14.34 4.58 -11.75
CA GLU A 101 13.60 4.72 -10.49
C GLU A 101 14.49 4.59 -9.23
N ASN A 102 15.63 3.91 -9.31
CA ASN A 102 16.58 3.74 -8.22
C ASN A 102 17.63 4.87 -8.07
N THR A 103 17.46 5.98 -8.81
CA THR A 103 18.34 7.15 -8.76
C THR A 103 17.57 8.39 -8.32
N LYS A 104 18.24 9.39 -7.71
CA LYS A 104 17.56 10.64 -7.33
C LYS A 104 16.84 11.33 -8.49
N LYS A 105 17.43 11.30 -9.70
CA LYS A 105 16.86 11.95 -10.89
C LYS A 105 15.61 11.26 -11.42
N GLY A 106 15.44 9.98 -11.16
CA GLY A 106 14.30 9.20 -11.64
C GLY A 106 13.52 8.52 -10.53
N HIS A 107 13.62 8.98 -9.27
CA HIS A 107 12.92 8.37 -8.13
C HIS A 107 11.45 8.79 -8.07
N ASP A 108 10.74 8.49 -9.14
CA ASP A 108 9.32 8.73 -9.30
C ASP A 108 8.59 7.41 -9.53
N PHE A 109 7.38 7.31 -9.00
CA PHE A 109 6.51 6.15 -9.20
C PHE A 109 5.07 6.60 -9.47
N ALA A 110 4.44 6.00 -10.45
CA ALA A 110 3.06 6.31 -10.79
C ALA A 110 2.10 6.01 -9.63
N ALA A 111 2.39 4.97 -8.84
CA ALA A 111 1.62 4.65 -7.65
C ALA A 111 2.51 4.12 -6.52
N ARG A 112 2.26 4.62 -5.29
CA ARG A 112 2.93 4.20 -4.05
C ARG A 112 1.93 4.11 -2.90
N VAL A 113 2.14 3.13 -2.02
CA VAL A 113 1.50 3.05 -0.71
C VAL A 113 2.59 2.88 0.34
N PHE A 114 2.65 3.80 1.28
CA PHE A 114 3.63 3.80 2.37
C PHE A 114 3.02 3.19 3.62
N VAL A 115 3.74 2.29 4.26
CA VAL A 115 3.47 1.83 5.63
C VAL A 115 4.56 2.36 6.54
N ILE A 116 4.17 3.03 7.64
CA ILE A 116 5.07 3.88 8.42
C ILE A 116 5.11 3.44 9.87
N LYS A 117 6.32 3.22 10.39
CA LYS A 117 6.61 3.03 11.80
C LYS A 117 7.38 4.22 12.37
N LYS A 118 6.84 4.86 13.39
CA LYS A 118 7.55 5.88 14.18
C LYS A 118 8.58 5.17 15.07
N THR A 119 9.86 5.51 14.91
CA THR A 119 10.96 4.90 15.69
C THR A 119 11.72 5.90 16.55
N GLY A 120 11.19 7.10 16.73
CA GLY A 120 11.75 8.15 17.58
C GLY A 120 10.90 9.43 17.57
N ALA A 121 11.38 10.46 18.24
CA ALA A 121 10.62 11.67 18.52
C ALA A 121 10.34 12.56 17.28
N THR A 122 11.07 12.39 16.20
CA THR A 122 10.91 13.23 14.99
C THR A 122 10.49 12.42 13.77
N PRO A 123 9.79 13.02 12.79
CA PRO A 123 9.47 12.34 11.52
C PRO A 123 10.71 11.80 10.79
N LEU A 124 11.88 12.44 10.99
CA LEU A 124 13.15 11.99 10.39
C LEU A 124 13.64 10.64 10.96
N SER A 125 13.14 10.19 12.09
CA SER A 125 13.46 8.87 12.66
C SER A 125 12.58 7.75 12.13
N ASN A 126 11.46 8.05 11.47
CA ASN A 126 10.52 7.05 10.99
C ASN A 126 11.17 6.04 10.04
N ARG A 127 10.68 4.81 10.06
CA ARG A 127 10.97 3.77 9.06
C ARG A 127 9.75 3.61 8.17
N ALA A 128 9.96 3.47 6.87
CA ALA A 128 8.87 3.24 5.93
C ALA A 128 9.23 2.15 4.92
N ILE A 129 8.25 1.36 4.56
CA ILE A 129 8.28 0.56 3.34
C ILE A 129 7.32 1.24 2.37
N ASN A 130 7.78 1.49 1.17
CA ASN A 130 6.99 2.05 0.09
C ASN A 130 6.68 0.90 -0.87
N TYR A 131 5.49 0.36 -0.80
CA TYR A 131 5.01 -0.55 -1.83
C TYR A 131 4.74 0.27 -3.09
N VAL A 132 5.38 -0.12 -4.20
CA VAL A 132 5.36 0.65 -5.43
C VAL A 132 4.82 -0.15 -6.61
N TYR A 133 4.09 0.56 -7.48
CA TYR A 133 3.80 0.12 -8.84
C TYR A 133 4.87 0.72 -9.74
N SER A 134 5.82 -0.10 -10.15
CA SER A 134 6.98 0.34 -10.93
C SER A 134 6.66 0.36 -12.43
N SER A 135 7.31 1.26 -13.16
CA SER A 135 7.29 1.28 -14.63
C SER A 135 8.51 0.57 -15.25
N ASN A 136 9.56 0.31 -14.45
CA ASN A 136 10.84 -0.13 -15.02
C ASN A 136 11.49 -1.30 -14.26
N LEU A 137 11.21 -1.47 -12.97
CA LEU A 137 11.75 -2.56 -12.13
C LEU A 137 10.88 -3.82 -12.25
N ASN A 138 11.35 -4.92 -11.66
CA ASN A 138 10.60 -6.18 -11.62
C ASN A 138 9.91 -6.35 -10.27
N ILE A 139 8.87 -7.19 -10.22
CA ILE A 139 8.24 -7.61 -8.96
C ILE A 139 9.32 -8.21 -8.04
N ASP A 140 9.19 -7.93 -6.74
CA ASP A 140 10.12 -8.31 -5.67
C ASP A 140 11.47 -7.58 -5.66
N ASP A 141 11.75 -6.71 -6.64
CA ASP A 141 12.87 -5.79 -6.52
C ASP A 141 12.66 -4.83 -5.35
N TYR A 142 13.71 -4.60 -4.57
CA TYR A 142 13.68 -3.59 -3.50
C TYR A 142 14.98 -2.81 -3.42
N LYS A 143 14.87 -1.55 -3.09
CA LYS A 143 16.01 -0.62 -2.93
C LYS A 143 15.74 0.37 -1.81
N ARG A 144 16.80 0.79 -1.13
CA ARG A 144 16.71 1.96 -0.25
C ARG A 144 16.47 3.20 -1.08
N SER A 145 15.57 4.06 -0.62
CA SER A 145 15.34 5.35 -1.25
C SER A 145 16.67 6.12 -1.40
N PRO A 146 16.93 6.73 -2.56
CA PRO A 146 18.14 7.53 -2.77
C PRO A 146 18.19 8.81 -1.91
N TYR A 147 17.08 9.16 -1.25
CA TYR A 147 16.98 10.31 -0.35
C TYR A 147 17.20 9.95 1.12
N THR A 148 16.89 8.71 1.54
CA THR A 148 17.05 8.29 2.92
C THR A 148 17.19 6.77 3.07
N LYS A 149 18.12 6.34 3.91
CA LYS A 149 18.29 4.92 4.25
C LYS A 149 17.15 4.36 5.11
N LYS A 150 16.20 5.22 5.54
CA LYS A 150 15.09 4.88 6.44
C LYS A 150 13.81 4.51 5.68
N SER A 151 13.81 4.66 4.38
CA SER A 151 12.71 4.29 3.48
C SER A 151 13.22 3.28 2.45
N ILE A 152 12.43 2.26 2.19
CA ILE A 152 12.73 1.20 1.23
C ILE A 152 11.58 1.11 0.25
N ASP A 153 11.88 1.22 -1.05
CA ASP A 153 10.93 0.96 -2.11
C ASP A 153 10.92 -0.53 -2.39
N TYR A 154 9.72 -1.13 -2.41
CA TYR A 154 9.51 -2.55 -2.68
C TYR A 154 8.44 -2.72 -3.75
N VAL A 155 8.80 -3.34 -4.86
CA VAL A 155 7.94 -3.48 -6.04
C VAL A 155 6.94 -4.60 -5.83
N LEU A 156 5.66 -4.27 -5.72
CA LEU A 156 4.57 -5.25 -5.70
C LEU A 156 3.90 -5.43 -7.06
N SER A 157 4.04 -4.45 -7.95
CA SER A 157 3.46 -4.48 -9.30
C SER A 157 4.34 -3.75 -10.29
N THR A 158 4.23 -4.13 -11.56
CA THR A 158 4.94 -3.47 -12.64
C THR A 158 4.06 -3.33 -13.89
N THR A 159 4.18 -2.19 -14.59
CA THR A 159 3.49 -1.97 -15.86
C THR A 159 4.00 -2.85 -17.00
N LYS A 160 5.09 -3.58 -16.78
CA LYS A 160 5.56 -4.63 -17.70
C LYS A 160 4.58 -5.82 -17.78
N ASN A 161 3.91 -6.12 -16.66
CA ASN A 161 3.00 -7.27 -16.53
C ASN A 161 1.54 -6.83 -16.63
N ASN A 162 1.18 -5.72 -15.97
CA ASN A 162 -0.19 -5.22 -15.89
C ASN A 162 -0.18 -3.72 -16.18
N PHE A 163 -0.66 -3.30 -17.34
CA PHE A 163 -0.76 -1.90 -17.72
C PHE A 163 -2.22 -1.57 -18.03
N ASP A 164 -2.72 -0.47 -17.43
CA ASP A 164 -4.11 -0.02 -17.50
C ASP A 164 -5.16 -1.05 -17.03
N GLU A 165 -4.75 -1.92 -16.12
CA GLU A 165 -5.58 -2.96 -15.53
C GLU A 165 -5.68 -2.79 -14.02
N TRP A 166 -6.87 -3.01 -13.45
CA TRP A 166 -7.03 -3.13 -12.00
C TRP A 166 -6.46 -4.45 -11.52
N ILE A 167 -5.55 -4.37 -10.57
CA ILE A 167 -4.98 -5.53 -9.90
C ILE A 167 -5.03 -5.35 -8.40
N THR A 168 -5.17 -6.44 -7.68
CA THR A 168 -5.06 -6.48 -6.22
C THR A 168 -3.81 -7.26 -5.83
N VAL A 169 -2.99 -6.65 -4.99
CA VAL A 169 -1.78 -7.27 -4.44
C VAL A 169 -1.89 -7.37 -2.93
N LYS A 170 -1.18 -8.33 -2.36
CA LYS A 170 -1.09 -8.56 -0.92
C LYS A 170 0.37 -8.68 -0.50
N ALA A 171 0.73 -8.06 0.64
CA ALA A 171 2.05 -8.16 1.23
C ALA A 171 1.98 -8.36 2.74
N ASN A 172 2.85 -9.19 3.30
CA ASN A 172 2.99 -9.34 4.75
C ASN A 172 3.91 -8.25 5.30
N VAL A 173 3.31 -7.18 5.80
CA VAL A 173 4.02 -5.99 6.29
C VAL A 173 4.94 -6.30 7.45
N LYS A 174 4.53 -7.20 8.35
CA LYS A 174 5.34 -7.60 9.51
C LYS A 174 6.64 -8.28 9.08
N GLU A 175 6.53 -9.26 8.17
CA GLU A 175 7.70 -9.95 7.63
C GLU A 175 8.56 -9.03 6.76
N ASP A 176 7.96 -8.11 6.01
CA ASP A 176 8.69 -7.14 5.20
C ASP A 176 9.52 -6.18 6.06
N PHE A 177 8.98 -5.68 7.18
CA PHE A 177 9.77 -4.87 8.13
C PHE A 177 10.94 -5.68 8.72
N LYS A 178 10.72 -6.93 9.09
CA LYS A 178 11.75 -7.83 9.59
C LYS A 178 12.82 -8.12 8.53
N LYS A 179 12.41 -8.42 7.29
CA LYS A 179 13.30 -8.70 6.15
C LYS A 179 14.12 -7.47 5.75
N LEU A 180 13.47 -6.32 5.55
CA LEU A 180 14.05 -5.15 4.90
C LEU A 180 14.70 -4.17 5.88
N HIS A 181 14.08 -3.93 7.04
CA HIS A 181 14.58 -3.01 8.06
C HIS A 181 15.28 -3.70 9.23
N LYS A 182 15.20 -5.04 9.35
CA LYS A 182 15.66 -5.82 10.52
C LYS A 182 14.94 -5.38 11.80
N LEU A 183 13.68 -5.03 11.70
CA LEU A 183 12.83 -4.58 12.79
C LEU A 183 11.64 -5.54 12.98
N ASP A 184 11.41 -5.97 14.19
CA ASP A 184 10.18 -6.65 14.59
C ASP A 184 9.14 -5.58 14.95
N VAL A 185 8.22 -5.30 14.02
CA VAL A 185 7.19 -4.27 14.15
C VAL A 185 5.87 -4.93 14.48
N LYS A 186 5.35 -4.66 15.68
CA LYS A 186 4.02 -5.14 16.10
C LYS A 186 2.89 -4.19 15.73
N GLU A 187 3.18 -2.90 15.62
CA GLU A 187 2.19 -1.87 15.33
C GLU A 187 2.75 -0.83 14.36
N LEU A 188 1.97 -0.50 13.32
CA LEU A 188 2.23 0.65 12.45
C LEU A 188 1.64 1.94 13.06
N ASP A 189 2.14 3.07 12.60
CA ASP A 189 1.71 4.40 13.05
C ASP A 189 1.02 5.21 11.94
N GLY A 190 1.04 4.74 10.69
CA GLY A 190 0.37 5.43 9.59
C GLY A 190 0.51 4.72 8.25
N VAL A 191 -0.37 5.13 7.34
CA VAL A 191 -0.36 4.72 5.93
C VAL A 191 -0.49 5.99 5.08
N ALA A 192 0.20 6.04 3.94
CA ALA A 192 0.08 7.14 3.01
C ALA A 192 0.04 6.64 1.56
N ILE A 193 -0.59 7.41 0.70
CA ILE A 193 -0.66 7.20 -0.75
C ILE A 193 0.10 8.32 -1.43
N MET A 194 0.79 8.04 -2.53
CA MET A 194 1.49 9.04 -3.32
C MET A 194 1.59 8.61 -4.78
N ALA A 195 1.51 9.59 -5.67
CA ALA A 195 1.96 9.52 -7.05
C ALA A 195 2.87 10.70 -7.28
N ASP A 196 4.04 10.51 -7.88
CA ASP A 196 5.05 11.55 -8.06
C ASP A 196 5.77 11.46 -9.39
N THR A 197 6.13 12.64 -9.92
CA THR A 197 6.81 12.85 -11.20
C THR A 197 7.73 14.07 -11.16
N ASP A 198 8.02 14.57 -9.95
CA ASP A 198 8.76 15.81 -9.78
C ASP A 198 10.27 15.68 -10.10
N ASN A 199 10.82 14.46 -10.08
CA ASN A 199 12.20 14.21 -10.48
C ASN A 199 12.35 14.05 -11.99
N SER A 200 11.45 13.29 -12.63
CA SER A 200 11.46 13.02 -14.07
C SER A 200 10.83 14.11 -14.92
N LYS A 201 10.02 15.00 -14.31
CA LYS A 201 9.22 16.03 -14.98
C LYS A 201 8.19 15.45 -15.95
N MET A 202 7.82 14.20 -15.77
CA MET A 202 6.85 13.49 -16.60
C MET A 202 5.44 13.63 -16.03
N LYS A 203 4.50 12.92 -16.63
CA LYS A 203 3.11 12.80 -16.18
C LYS A 203 2.76 11.34 -15.93
N ALA A 204 2.17 11.07 -14.77
CA ALA A 204 1.61 9.77 -14.41
C ALA A 204 0.13 9.89 -14.03
N ILE A 205 -0.63 8.82 -14.29
CA ILE A 205 -2.03 8.68 -13.88
C ILE A 205 -2.20 7.31 -13.25
N SER A 206 -2.69 7.30 -12.02
CA SER A 206 -2.95 6.08 -11.28
C SER A 206 -4.24 6.14 -10.48
N TYR A 207 -4.67 4.97 -10.03
CA TYR A 207 -5.93 4.79 -9.29
C TYR A 207 -5.70 3.85 -8.13
N TYR A 208 -6.41 4.09 -7.02
CA TYR A 208 -6.36 3.27 -5.80
C TYR A 208 -7.77 2.93 -5.34
N GLN A 209 -7.97 1.69 -4.92
CA GLN A 209 -9.23 1.20 -4.39
C GLN A 209 -8.94 0.13 -3.33
N ASN A 210 -9.84 -0.10 -2.38
CA ASN A 210 -9.77 -1.21 -1.44
C ASN A 210 -8.40 -1.39 -0.75
N ILE A 211 -7.91 -0.33 -0.08
CA ILE A 211 -6.70 -0.44 0.76
C ILE A 211 -7.14 -0.80 2.18
N TYR A 212 -6.81 -2.02 2.59
CA TYR A 212 -7.16 -2.56 3.91
C TYR A 212 -6.10 -3.53 4.42
N PHE A 213 -6.09 -3.76 5.72
CA PHE A 213 -5.31 -4.81 6.37
C PHE A 213 -6.18 -6.01 6.70
N SER A 214 -5.60 -7.22 6.64
CA SER A 214 -6.29 -8.47 6.95
C SER A 214 -5.43 -9.43 7.76
N SER A 215 -6.09 -10.40 8.42
CA SER A 215 -5.43 -11.47 9.18
C SER A 215 -4.87 -12.59 8.29
N GLU A 216 -5.39 -12.72 7.07
CA GLU A 216 -5.01 -13.73 6.08
C GLU A 216 -5.03 -13.17 4.65
#